data_430e827912c9cb79e05a9d3fcb9b4395
#
_entry.id   430e827912c9cb79e05a9d3fcb9b4395
#
_cell.length_a   1.000
_cell.length_b   1.000
_cell.length_c   1.000
_cell.angle_alpha   90.00
_cell.angle_beta   90.00
_cell.angle_gamma   90.00
#
_symmetry.space_group_name_H-M   'P 1'
#
loop_
_entity.id
_entity.type
_entity.pdbx_description
1 polymer ?
#
loop_
_entity_poly.entity_id
_entity_poly.type
_entity_poly.pdbx_seq_one_letter_code
_entity_poly.pdbx_strand_id
1 'polypeptide(L)'
;MKTGIVTTLIALCLPVSVFATTLRLSTDVDLLVLDGKKVSSSLLRGADSIELDNGPHQLVFRVEKTIHLSNSEERLYISPPLVVSFNTQLINQVNFRLPRLENEREANHFDAAPRLELLDGDADSGKAGYSRHYLNCKND
;
A
#
# COMPACT_ATOMS: atom_id res chain seq x y z
N MET A 1 38.04 -28.18 46.98
CA MET A 1 36.81 -27.35 46.87
C MET A 1 36.69 -26.80 45.48
N LYS A 2 35.77 -27.32 44.78
CA LYS A 2 35.49 -26.80 43.43
C LYS A 2 34.44 -25.71 43.52
N THR A 3 34.88 -24.50 43.37
CA THR A 3 33.96 -23.40 43.13
C THR A 3 33.43 -23.51 41.69
N GLY A 4 32.22 -23.99 41.54
CA GLY A 4 31.56 -24.00 40.27
C GLY A 4 31.27 -22.57 39.84
N ILE A 5 31.96 -22.15 38.79
CA ILE A 5 31.61 -20.90 38.14
C ILE A 5 30.34 -21.17 37.33
N VAL A 6 29.23 -20.79 37.88
CA VAL A 6 28.00 -20.78 37.11
C VAL A 6 28.08 -19.57 36.17
N THR A 7 28.54 -19.82 34.98
CA THR A 7 28.44 -18.81 33.93
C THR A 7 26.98 -18.74 33.51
N THR A 8 26.26 -17.85 34.14
CA THR A 8 24.89 -17.55 33.69
C THR A 8 25.00 -16.82 32.35
N LEU A 9 24.82 -17.56 31.27
CA LEU A 9 24.74 -16.99 29.96
C LEU A 9 23.39 -16.25 29.89
N ILE A 10 23.41 -14.97 30.21
CA ILE A 10 22.27 -14.13 29.96
C ILE A 10 22.20 -13.92 28.45
N ALA A 11 21.37 -14.71 27.77
CA ALA A 11 21.01 -14.43 26.41
C ALA A 11 20.28 -13.11 26.42
N LEU A 12 20.97 -12.03 26.09
CA LEU A 12 20.38 -10.75 25.81
C LEU A 12 19.56 -10.93 24.51
N CYS A 13 18.30 -11.30 24.66
CA CYS A 13 17.31 -11.09 23.58
C CYS A 13 17.15 -9.58 23.43
N LEU A 14 17.97 -8.98 22.58
CA LEU A 14 17.74 -7.63 22.12
C LEU A 14 16.40 -7.67 21.37
N PRO A 15 15.39 -6.85 21.76
CA PRO A 15 14.21 -6.74 20.95
C PRO A 15 14.64 -6.18 19.60
N VAL A 16 14.59 -7.03 18.58
CA VAL A 16 14.73 -6.56 17.21
C VAL A 16 13.52 -5.68 16.97
N SER A 17 13.73 -4.38 16.92
CA SER A 17 12.70 -3.43 16.52
C SER A 17 12.39 -3.72 15.07
N VAL A 18 11.37 -4.54 14.84
CA VAL A 18 10.81 -4.72 13.51
C VAL A 18 10.08 -3.41 13.19
N PHE A 19 10.66 -2.59 12.33
CA PHE A 19 9.98 -1.41 11.83
C PHE A 19 8.82 -1.88 10.94
N ALA A 20 7.61 -1.79 11.45
CA ALA A 20 6.42 -1.99 10.66
C ALA A 20 6.06 -0.68 9.96
N THR A 21 5.72 -0.77 8.68
CA THR A 21 5.19 0.35 7.90
C THR A 21 3.69 0.21 7.82
N THR A 22 2.95 1.25 8.14
CA THR A 22 1.52 1.29 7.96
C THR A 22 1.20 1.70 6.52
N LEU A 23 0.55 0.81 5.78
CA LEU A 23 0.08 1.06 4.43
C LEU A 23 -1.39 1.47 4.47
N ARG A 24 -1.70 2.66 3.96
CA ARG A 24 -3.07 3.11 3.78
C ARG A 24 -3.46 3.07 2.31
N LEU A 25 -4.61 2.50 2.05
CA LEU A 25 -5.18 2.38 0.71
C LEU A 25 -6.44 3.25 0.59
N SER A 26 -6.63 3.82 -0.59
CA SER A 26 -7.90 4.46 -0.93
C SER A 26 -9.03 3.43 -0.95
N THR A 27 -10.25 3.86 -0.62
CA THR A 27 -11.45 3.01 -0.66
C THR A 27 -11.75 2.47 -2.05
N ASP A 28 -11.25 3.12 -3.10
CA ASP A 28 -11.44 2.70 -4.49
C ASP A 28 -10.42 1.64 -4.94
N VAL A 29 -9.48 1.27 -4.08
CA VAL A 29 -8.47 0.25 -4.32
C VAL A 29 -8.88 -1.05 -3.64
N ASP A 30 -9.08 -2.09 -4.43
CA ASP A 30 -9.35 -3.44 -3.95
C ASP A 30 -8.06 -4.26 -4.02
N LEU A 31 -7.50 -4.57 -2.86
CA LEU A 31 -6.26 -5.35 -2.77
C LEU A 31 -6.55 -6.84 -2.98
N LEU A 32 -5.89 -7.44 -3.95
CA LEU A 32 -6.09 -8.84 -4.33
C LEU A 32 -5.00 -9.76 -3.79
N VAL A 33 -3.74 -9.33 -3.94
CA VAL A 33 -2.57 -10.12 -3.54
C VAL A 33 -1.54 -9.20 -2.90
N LEU A 34 -0.97 -9.64 -1.79
CA LEU A 34 0.13 -8.96 -1.12
C LEU A 34 1.31 -9.92 -1.01
N ASP A 35 2.44 -9.58 -1.63
CA ASP A 35 3.68 -10.37 -1.60
C ASP A 35 3.46 -11.85 -1.98
N GLY A 36 2.65 -12.08 -3.02
CA GLY A 36 2.33 -13.42 -3.53
C GLY A 36 1.25 -14.17 -2.74
N LYS A 37 0.69 -13.58 -1.68
CA LYS A 37 -0.37 -14.19 -0.88
C LYS A 37 -1.71 -13.54 -1.17
N LYS A 38 -2.71 -14.35 -1.44
CA LYS A 38 -4.08 -13.87 -1.61
C LYS A 38 -4.58 -13.21 -0.33
N VAL A 39 -5.10 -12.02 -0.46
CA VAL A 39 -5.69 -11.28 0.64
C VAL A 39 -7.21 -11.50 0.60
N SER A 40 -7.76 -11.95 1.71
CA SER A 40 -9.21 -12.10 1.82
C SER A 40 -9.88 -10.72 1.82
N SER A 41 -10.74 -10.47 0.87
CA SER A 41 -11.50 -9.23 0.77
C SER A 41 -12.34 -8.95 2.03
N SER A 42 -12.70 -9.99 2.75
CA SER A 42 -13.47 -9.85 4.01
C SER A 42 -12.64 -9.27 5.15
N LEU A 43 -11.32 -9.46 5.14
CA LEU A 43 -10.42 -8.89 6.16
C LEU A 43 -10.11 -7.42 5.91
N LEU A 44 -10.28 -6.95 4.68
CA LEU A 44 -9.93 -5.59 4.27
C LEU A 44 -11.14 -4.66 4.13
N ARG A 45 -12.34 -5.20 4.10
CA ARG A 45 -13.57 -4.40 4.13
C ARG A 45 -13.77 -3.82 5.54
N GLY A 46 -13.15 -2.68 5.79
CA GLY A 46 -13.21 -2.00 7.07
C GLY A 46 -11.85 -1.74 7.72
N ALA A 47 -10.77 -2.29 7.17
CA ALA A 47 -9.42 -1.92 7.58
C ALA A 47 -8.90 -0.83 6.64
N ASP A 48 -8.81 0.38 7.15
CA ASP A 48 -8.26 1.52 6.40
C ASP A 48 -6.74 1.40 6.19
N SER A 49 -6.10 0.46 6.86
CA SER A 49 -4.66 0.30 6.87
C SER A 49 -4.20 -1.14 7.07
N ILE A 50 -3.03 -1.45 6.55
CA ILE A 50 -2.34 -2.73 6.69
C ILE A 50 -0.93 -2.46 7.20
N GLU A 51 -0.44 -3.30 8.10
CA GLU A 51 0.95 -3.22 8.54
C GLU A 51 1.83 -4.12 7.68
N LEU A 52 2.93 -3.57 7.19
CA LEU A 52 3.93 -4.26 6.39
C LEU A 52 5.28 -4.26 7.10
N ASP A 53 6.05 -5.32 6.90
CA ASP A 53 7.44 -5.36 7.32
C ASP A 53 8.25 -4.34 6.51
N ASN A 54 9.37 -3.89 7.08
CA ASN A 54 10.27 -3.00 6.38
C ASN A 54 10.97 -3.73 5.23
N GLY A 55 10.92 -3.16 4.04
CA GLY A 55 11.60 -3.71 2.87
C GLY A 55 10.78 -3.68 1.59
N PRO A 56 11.15 -4.50 0.59
CA PRO A 56 10.45 -4.56 -0.69
C PRO A 56 9.12 -5.29 -0.58
N HIS A 57 8.12 -4.77 -1.27
CA HIS A 57 6.78 -5.34 -1.34
C HIS A 57 6.21 -5.26 -2.75
N GLN A 58 5.28 -6.17 -3.04
CA GLN A 58 4.52 -6.18 -4.29
C GLN A 58 3.03 -6.29 -3.97
N LEU A 59 2.24 -5.42 -4.59
CA LEU A 59 0.80 -5.44 -4.51
C LEU A 59 0.20 -5.79 -5.86
N VAL A 60 -0.82 -6.64 -5.84
CA VAL A 60 -1.76 -6.82 -6.96
C VAL A 60 -3.10 -6.27 -6.49
N PHE A 61 -3.63 -5.33 -7.22
CA PHE A 61 -4.84 -4.63 -6.85
C PHE A 61 -5.71 -4.35 -8.08
N ARG A 62 -6.94 -4.02 -7.83
CA ARG A 62 -7.91 -3.59 -8.83
C ARG A 62 -8.52 -2.28 -8.38
N VAL A 63 -8.81 -1.42 -9.33
CA VAL A 63 -9.51 -0.16 -9.06
C VAL A 63 -10.98 -0.32 -9.36
N GLU A 64 -11.83 0.07 -8.42
CA GLU A 64 -13.28 0.13 -8.59
C GLU A 64 -13.75 1.53 -8.22
N LYS A 65 -14.25 2.27 -9.18
CA LYS A 65 -14.73 3.63 -8.96
C LYS A 65 -15.89 3.99 -9.86
N THR A 66 -16.87 4.65 -9.29
CA THR A 66 -17.96 5.24 -10.09
C THR A 66 -17.47 6.49 -10.78
N ILE A 67 -17.62 6.53 -12.10
CA ILE A 67 -17.23 7.66 -12.94
C ILE A 67 -18.47 8.28 -13.61
N HIS A 68 -18.35 9.56 -13.96
CA HIS A 68 -19.40 10.29 -14.64
C HIS A 68 -19.19 10.26 -16.15
N LEU A 69 -20.26 9.98 -16.89
CA LEU A 69 -20.27 10.02 -18.34
C LEU A 69 -20.74 11.41 -18.84
N SER A 70 -20.48 11.69 -20.12
CA SER A 70 -20.84 12.97 -20.74
C SER A 70 -22.34 13.27 -20.79
N ASN A 71 -23.19 12.24 -20.67
CA ASN A 71 -24.64 12.33 -20.64
C ASN A 71 -25.25 12.42 -19.24
N SER A 72 -24.45 12.77 -18.23
CA SER A 72 -24.83 12.82 -16.81
C SER A 72 -25.17 11.46 -16.18
N GLU A 73 -24.91 10.37 -16.87
CA GLU A 73 -25.01 9.02 -16.33
C GLU A 73 -23.75 8.65 -15.55
N GLU A 74 -23.89 7.69 -14.65
CA GLU A 74 -22.79 7.14 -13.90
C GLU A 74 -22.50 5.69 -14.34
N ARG A 75 -21.23 5.33 -14.35
CA ARG A 75 -20.78 3.97 -14.66
C ARG A 75 -19.75 3.53 -13.66
N LEU A 76 -19.83 2.27 -13.25
CA LEU A 76 -18.77 1.66 -12.43
C LEU A 76 -17.58 1.32 -13.34
N TYR A 77 -16.46 1.98 -13.08
CA TYR A 77 -15.19 1.65 -13.70
C TYR A 77 -14.48 0.59 -12.88
N ILE A 78 -14.10 -0.52 -13.53
CA ILE A 78 -13.33 -1.60 -12.93
C ILE A 78 -12.08 -1.81 -13.78
N SER A 79 -10.92 -1.63 -13.17
CA SER A 79 -9.65 -1.87 -13.86
C SER A 79 -9.33 -3.36 -13.96
N PRO A 80 -8.47 -3.78 -14.92
CA PRO A 80 -7.83 -5.07 -14.83
C PRO A 80 -6.94 -5.15 -13.58
N PRO A 81 -6.54 -6.35 -13.14
CA PRO A 81 -5.56 -6.47 -12.06
C PRO A 81 -4.26 -5.76 -12.41
N LEU A 82 -3.79 -4.93 -11.49
CA LEU A 82 -2.58 -4.12 -11.64
C LEU A 82 -1.55 -4.54 -10.61
N VAL A 83 -0.28 -4.53 -11.02
CA VAL A 83 0.85 -4.88 -10.16
C VAL A 83 1.70 -3.65 -9.89
N VAL A 84 2.03 -3.40 -8.64
CA VAL A 84 2.95 -2.35 -8.23
C VAL A 84 3.99 -2.92 -7.26
N SER A 85 5.23 -2.53 -7.46
CA SER A 85 6.34 -2.87 -6.57
C SER A 85 6.90 -1.61 -5.93
N PHE A 86 7.17 -1.66 -4.64
CA PHE A 86 7.68 -0.54 -3.88
C PHE A 86 8.54 -1.02 -2.72
N ASN A 87 9.27 -0.11 -2.09
CA ASN A 87 10.12 -0.40 -0.95
C ASN A 87 9.77 0.54 0.21
N THR A 88 9.48 -0.03 1.37
CA THR A 88 9.10 0.69 2.58
C THR A 88 10.28 0.95 3.52
N GLN A 89 11.50 0.86 3.02
CA GLN A 89 12.70 1.00 3.84
C GLN A 89 12.72 2.32 4.61
N LEU A 90 12.76 2.24 5.95
CA LEU A 90 12.79 3.37 6.89
C LEU A 90 11.58 4.32 6.81
N ILE A 91 10.47 3.87 6.24
CA ILE A 91 9.24 4.64 6.13
C ILE A 91 8.22 4.14 7.15
N ASN A 92 7.67 5.02 7.97
CA ASN A 92 6.70 4.65 9.00
C ASN A 92 5.29 4.49 8.45
N GLN A 93 4.94 5.29 7.45
CA GLN A 93 3.61 5.30 6.87
C GLN A 93 3.69 5.58 5.38
N VAL A 94 2.95 4.79 4.61
CA VAL A 94 2.81 4.93 3.16
C VAL A 94 1.34 5.04 2.81
N ASN A 95 0.98 6.08 2.08
CA ASN A 95 -0.37 6.27 1.56
C ASN A 95 -0.37 6.08 0.05
N PHE A 96 -1.21 5.20 -0.44
CA PHE A 96 -1.45 5.06 -1.87
C PHE A 96 -2.69 5.85 -2.26
N ARG A 97 -2.53 6.74 -3.21
CA ARG A 97 -3.62 7.47 -3.83
C ARG A 97 -3.72 7.13 -5.30
N LEU A 98 -4.94 7.06 -5.77
CA LEU A 98 -5.22 7.01 -7.20
C LEU A 98 -5.09 8.42 -7.79
N PRO A 99 -4.64 8.53 -9.05
CA PRO A 99 -4.79 9.78 -9.78
C PRO A 99 -6.28 10.12 -9.90
N ARG A 100 -6.58 11.33 -10.29
CA ARG A 100 -7.97 11.76 -10.50
C ARG A 100 -8.65 10.86 -11.53
N LEU A 101 -9.78 10.27 -11.14
CA LEU A 101 -10.50 9.28 -11.91
C LEU A 101 -12.02 9.50 -11.74
N GLU A 102 -12.56 10.55 -12.35
CA GLU A 102 -13.92 10.95 -12.14
C GLU A 102 -14.80 10.85 -13.40
N ASN A 103 -14.18 10.76 -14.58
CA ASN A 103 -14.86 10.71 -15.84
C ASN A 103 -14.25 9.67 -16.79
N GLU A 104 -14.93 9.44 -17.91
CA GLU A 104 -14.52 8.45 -18.89
C GLU A 104 -13.15 8.77 -19.53
N ARG A 105 -12.87 10.04 -19.77
CA ARG A 105 -11.58 10.47 -20.31
C ARG A 105 -10.43 10.11 -19.37
N GLU A 106 -10.61 10.36 -18.08
CA GLU A 106 -9.62 10.02 -17.07
C GLU A 106 -9.46 8.51 -16.90
N ALA A 107 -10.56 7.74 -16.99
CA ALA A 107 -10.52 6.29 -16.97
C ALA A 107 -9.74 5.72 -18.16
N ASN A 108 -9.97 6.23 -19.37
CA ASN A 108 -9.23 5.82 -20.55
C ASN A 108 -7.75 6.17 -20.46
N HIS A 109 -7.44 7.32 -19.90
CA HIS A 109 -6.05 7.72 -19.66
C HIS A 109 -5.36 6.83 -18.63
N PHE A 110 -6.07 6.45 -17.58
CA PHE A 110 -5.56 5.51 -16.57
C PHE A 110 -5.33 4.12 -17.16
N ASP A 111 -6.22 3.61 -18.01
CA ASP A 111 -6.04 2.33 -18.69
C ASP A 111 -4.78 2.31 -19.59
N ALA A 112 -4.49 3.43 -20.24
CA ALA A 112 -3.32 3.56 -21.10
C ALA A 112 -2.01 3.63 -20.31
N ALA A 113 -2.03 4.26 -19.14
CA ALA A 113 -0.86 4.45 -18.29
C ALA A 113 -1.24 4.37 -16.80
N PRO A 114 -1.54 3.17 -16.29
CA PRO A 114 -1.93 3.01 -14.89
C PRO A 114 -0.79 3.37 -13.95
N ARG A 115 -1.11 4.15 -12.92
CA ARG A 115 -0.14 4.60 -11.93
C ARG A 115 -0.79 4.81 -10.57
N LEU A 116 0.00 4.67 -9.52
CA LEU A 116 -0.35 5.05 -8.16
C LEU A 116 0.53 6.20 -7.71
N GLU A 117 -0.03 7.08 -6.93
CA GLU A 117 0.71 8.10 -6.21
C GLU A 117 1.07 7.57 -4.84
N LEU A 118 2.36 7.47 -4.56
CA LEU A 118 2.90 7.07 -3.27
C LEU A 118 3.21 8.33 -2.46
N LEU A 119 2.54 8.49 -1.34
CA LEU A 119 2.82 9.53 -0.38
C LEU A 119 3.51 8.92 0.84
N ASP A 120 4.72 9.39 1.09
CA ASP A 120 5.53 9.01 2.24
C ASP A 120 5.23 9.96 3.40
N GLY A 121 4.80 9.40 4.54
CA GLY A 121 4.48 10.15 5.73
C GLY A 121 2.99 10.37 5.97
N ASP A 122 2.67 11.11 7.02
CA ASP A 122 1.29 11.41 7.42
C ASP A 122 0.67 12.49 6.52
N ALA A 123 -0.26 12.07 5.66
CA ALA A 123 -0.94 12.97 4.73
C ALA A 123 -1.82 14.01 5.42
N ASP A 124 -2.22 13.76 6.66
CA ASP A 124 -3.10 14.66 7.43
C ASP A 124 -2.33 15.78 8.15
N SER A 125 -1.02 15.67 8.26
CA SER A 125 -0.27 16.62 9.09
C SER A 125 -0.04 18.00 8.48
N GLY A 126 -0.42 18.22 7.22
CA GLY A 126 -0.25 19.54 6.57
C GLY A 126 1.18 20.07 6.59
N LYS A 127 2.12 19.28 7.06
CA LYS A 127 3.52 19.67 7.16
C LYS A 127 4.23 19.40 5.85
N ALA A 128 4.85 20.44 5.33
CA ALA A 128 5.74 20.38 4.19
C ALA A 128 6.91 19.40 4.48
N GLY A 129 6.84 18.17 4.03
CA GLY A 129 7.88 17.19 4.30
C GLY A 129 7.64 15.78 3.79
N TYR A 130 6.52 15.53 3.10
CA TYR A 130 6.32 14.23 2.48
C TYR A 130 6.87 14.21 1.06
N SER A 131 7.50 13.12 0.74
CA SER A 131 8.00 12.86 -0.61
C SER A 131 6.91 12.22 -1.45
N ARG A 132 6.63 12.78 -2.61
CA ARG A 132 5.64 12.26 -3.54
C ARG A 132 6.34 11.49 -4.66
N HIS A 133 5.99 10.24 -4.79
CA HIS A 133 6.50 9.39 -5.85
C HIS A 133 5.34 8.85 -6.70
N TYR A 134 5.56 8.80 -8.01
CA TYR A 134 4.62 8.15 -8.91
C TYR A 134 5.14 6.76 -9.25
N LEU A 135 4.33 5.75 -9.00
CA LEU A 135 4.65 4.38 -9.33
C LEU A 135 3.84 3.94 -10.55
N ASN A 136 4.54 3.52 -11.58
CA ASN A 136 3.92 2.92 -12.74
C ASN A 136 3.46 1.50 -12.39
N CYS A 137 2.22 1.20 -12.72
CA CYS A 137 1.64 -0.11 -12.54
C CYS A 137 1.72 -0.89 -13.84
N LYS A 138 1.82 -2.22 -13.71
CA LYS A 138 1.79 -3.13 -14.85
C LYS A 138 0.50 -3.93 -14.81
N ASN A 139 -0.01 -4.27 -15.97
CA ASN A 139 -1.08 -5.25 -16.07
C ASN A 139 -0.54 -6.62 -15.71
N ASP A 140 -1.29 -7.33 -14.91
CA ASP A 140 -0.95 -8.70 -14.54
C ASP A 140 -1.30 -9.66 -15.69
#